data_8bf64699027302734e4955284d4dbeb6
#
_entry.id   8bf64699027302734e4955284d4dbeb6
#
_cell.length_a   1.000
_cell.length_b   1.000
_cell.length_c   1.000
_cell.angle_alpha   90.00
_cell.angle_beta   90.00
_cell.angle_gamma   90.00
#
_symmetry.space_group_name_H-M   'P 1'
#
loop_
_entity.id
_entity.type
_entity.pdbx_description
1 polymer ?
#
loop_
_entity_poly.entity_id
_entity_poly.type
_entity_poly.pdbx_seq_one_letter_code
_entity_poly.pdbx_strand_id
1 'polypeptide(L)'
;MSASRERKKRMVESEQAAPQQAKKTKKKLSEGWIFAIIVILIPVIVFGVIFGVQASWRNATVVSVGDHKVSTTEFNYFYRGALNSIYSTYGSYISLLGIDTSTPLDEQSYAGSDEYDTWADFLADSAKTSAVDAYTVYDKAVEAGFSLSDDDKASID
;
A
#
# COMPACT_ATOMS: atom_id res chain seq x y z
N MET A 1 73.62 42.54 22.15
CA MET A 1 73.10 42.23 20.78
C MET A 1 72.38 40.89 20.73
N SER A 2 71.42 40.60 21.59
CA SER A 2 70.79 39.24 21.65
C SER A 2 69.27 39.28 21.50
N ALA A 3 68.55 40.20 22.04
CA ALA A 3 67.12 40.24 22.12
C ALA A 3 66.36 40.35 20.78
N SER A 4 66.97 40.99 19.79
CA SER A 4 66.35 41.23 18.46
C SER A 4 66.35 39.97 17.58
N ARG A 5 67.34 39.08 17.75
CA ARG A 5 67.45 37.81 17.00
C ARG A 5 66.49 36.74 17.56
N GLU A 6 66.22 36.74 18.87
CA GLU A 6 65.29 35.86 19.49
C GLU A 6 63.84 36.21 19.14
N ARG A 7 63.49 37.50 19.08
CA ARG A 7 62.13 37.89 18.63
C ARG A 7 61.84 37.48 17.18
N LYS A 8 62.83 37.60 16.30
CA LYS A 8 62.71 37.18 14.90
C LYS A 8 62.51 35.64 14.78
N LYS A 9 63.26 34.86 15.59
CA LYS A 9 63.10 33.40 15.63
C LYS A 9 61.71 33.01 16.12
N ARG A 10 61.20 33.63 17.18
CA ARG A 10 59.82 33.33 17.71
C ARG A 10 58.72 33.74 16.74
N MET A 11 58.87 34.80 15.97
CA MET A 11 57.95 35.18 14.93
C MET A 11 57.89 34.16 13.78
N VAL A 12 59.05 33.71 13.32
CA VAL A 12 59.10 32.67 12.26
C VAL A 12 58.58 31.33 12.72
N GLU A 13 58.81 30.96 13.99
CA GLU A 13 58.31 29.72 14.58
C GLU A 13 56.82 29.76 14.84
N SER A 14 56.22 30.93 15.18
CA SER A 14 54.76 31.11 15.30
C SER A 14 54.03 31.14 13.96
N GLU A 15 54.71 31.55 12.88
CA GLU A 15 54.15 31.56 11.54
C GLU A 15 54.12 30.14 10.90
N GLN A 16 55.03 29.25 11.33
CA GLN A 16 55.07 27.85 10.92
C GLN A 16 54.09 26.94 11.70
N ALA A 17 53.58 27.41 12.84
CA ALA A 17 52.66 26.66 13.71
C ALA A 17 51.20 26.96 13.42
N ALA A 18 50.84 27.67 12.37
CA ALA A 18 49.47 27.82 11.96
C ALA A 18 48.92 26.45 11.44
N PRO A 19 47.86 25.91 12.02
CA PRO A 19 47.31 24.63 11.55
C PRO A 19 46.89 24.82 10.10
N GLN A 20 47.55 24.09 9.20
CA GLN A 20 47.07 23.97 7.82
C GLN A 20 45.63 23.44 7.88
N GLN A 21 44.68 24.33 7.71
CA GLN A 21 43.29 23.91 7.46
C GLN A 21 43.30 23.00 6.25
N ALA A 22 43.15 21.72 6.49
CA ALA A 22 42.98 20.73 5.46
C ALA A 22 41.80 21.20 4.57
N LYS A 23 42.13 21.76 3.40
CA LYS A 23 41.14 22.01 2.36
C LYS A 23 40.45 20.70 2.10
N LYS A 24 39.21 20.53 2.62
CA LYS A 24 38.31 19.45 2.23
C LYS A 24 38.10 19.60 0.74
N THR A 25 38.89 18.90 -0.04
CA THR A 25 38.68 18.75 -1.47
C THR A 25 37.34 18.02 -1.60
N LYS A 26 36.28 18.76 -1.95
CA LYS A 26 35.04 18.17 -2.40
C LYS A 26 35.40 17.31 -3.62
N LYS A 27 35.48 15.97 -3.44
CA LYS A 27 35.64 15.05 -4.54
C LYS A 27 34.47 15.34 -5.47
N LYS A 28 34.74 15.94 -6.63
CA LYS A 28 33.74 16.00 -7.71
C LYS A 28 33.42 14.56 -8.06
N LEU A 29 32.18 14.15 -7.83
CA LEU A 29 31.72 12.86 -8.33
C LEU A 29 32.00 12.83 -9.84
N SER A 30 32.63 11.76 -10.32
CA SER A 30 32.83 11.58 -11.76
C SER A 30 31.46 11.55 -12.46
N GLU A 31 31.37 12.09 -13.65
CA GLU A 31 30.11 12.10 -14.42
C GLU A 31 29.52 10.69 -14.55
N GLY A 32 30.34 9.67 -14.70
CA GLY A 32 29.94 8.27 -14.72
C GLY A 32 29.27 7.78 -13.42
N TRP A 33 29.73 8.26 -12.26
CA TRP A 33 29.12 7.93 -10.97
C TRP A 33 27.74 8.59 -10.82
N ILE A 34 27.59 9.82 -11.29
CA ILE A 34 26.31 10.54 -11.31
C ILE A 34 25.30 9.79 -12.20
N PHE A 35 25.73 9.35 -13.39
CA PHE A 35 24.93 8.52 -14.28
C PHE A 35 24.50 7.20 -13.61
N ALA A 36 25.40 6.50 -12.94
CA ALA A 36 25.10 5.26 -12.22
C ALA A 36 24.07 5.48 -11.09
N ILE A 37 24.18 6.59 -10.36
CA ILE A 37 23.20 6.95 -9.32
C ILE A 37 21.81 7.21 -9.94
N ILE A 38 21.73 7.93 -11.05
CA ILE A 38 20.48 8.24 -11.74
C ILE A 38 19.80 6.96 -12.24
N VAL A 39 20.57 6.06 -12.87
CA VAL A 39 20.06 4.78 -13.39
C VAL A 39 19.50 3.89 -12.29
N ILE A 40 20.02 3.96 -11.07
CA ILE A 40 19.52 3.21 -9.91
C ILE A 40 18.33 3.93 -9.25
N LEU A 41 18.38 5.27 -9.16
CA LEU A 41 17.39 6.05 -8.43
C LEU A 41 16.04 6.10 -9.14
N ILE A 42 16.02 6.17 -10.47
CA ILE A 42 14.78 6.20 -11.25
C ILE A 42 13.94 4.92 -11.03
N PRO A 43 14.46 3.69 -11.18
CA PRO A 43 13.69 2.49 -10.86
C PRO A 43 13.20 2.44 -9.42
N VAL A 44 14.03 2.83 -8.45
CA VAL A 44 13.64 2.84 -7.02
C VAL A 44 12.46 3.78 -6.78
N ILE A 45 12.46 4.97 -7.37
CA ILE A 45 11.34 5.91 -7.26
C ILE A 45 10.10 5.35 -7.93
N VAL A 46 10.22 4.82 -9.15
CA VAL A 46 9.09 4.24 -9.90
C VAL A 46 8.48 3.06 -9.13
N PHE A 47 9.31 2.13 -8.64
CA PHE A 47 8.83 1.03 -7.80
C PHE A 47 8.20 1.54 -6.50
N GLY A 48 8.81 2.51 -5.83
CA GLY A 48 8.27 3.10 -4.61
C GLY A 48 6.90 3.74 -4.81
N VAL A 49 6.69 4.44 -5.92
CA VAL A 49 5.39 5.04 -6.28
C VAL A 49 4.37 3.96 -6.59
N ILE A 50 4.71 2.95 -7.42
CA ILE A 50 3.79 1.86 -7.77
C ILE A 50 3.35 1.09 -6.53
N PHE A 51 4.29 0.69 -5.66
CA PHE A 51 3.98 -0.03 -4.42
C PHE A 51 3.23 0.84 -3.42
N GLY A 52 3.57 2.12 -3.29
CA GLY A 52 2.90 3.06 -2.39
C GLY A 52 1.45 3.32 -2.81
N VAL A 53 1.20 3.50 -4.09
CA VAL A 53 -0.17 3.67 -4.64
C VAL A 53 -0.97 2.39 -4.43
N GLN A 54 -0.43 1.21 -4.75
CA GLN A 54 -1.15 -0.05 -4.52
C GLN A 54 -1.49 -0.31 -3.04
N ALA A 55 -0.57 -0.02 -2.12
CA ALA A 55 -0.83 -0.15 -0.68
C ALA A 55 -1.93 0.81 -0.22
N SER A 56 -1.95 2.04 -0.74
CA SER A 56 -2.98 3.04 -0.44
C SER A 56 -4.36 2.59 -0.92
N TRP A 57 -4.47 2.07 -2.14
CA TRP A 57 -5.72 1.56 -2.69
C TRP A 57 -6.28 0.35 -1.92
N ARG A 58 -5.42 -0.56 -1.51
CA ARG A 58 -5.82 -1.76 -0.75
C ARG A 58 -6.46 -1.42 0.60
N ASN A 59 -5.96 -0.39 1.25
CA ASN A 59 -6.41 0.04 2.58
C ASN A 59 -7.45 1.17 2.53
N ALA A 60 -7.83 1.63 1.33
CA ALA A 60 -8.87 2.63 1.18
C ALA A 60 -10.21 2.09 1.71
N THR A 61 -10.93 2.89 2.49
CA THR A 61 -12.26 2.54 2.99
C THR A 61 -13.27 2.64 1.85
N VAL A 62 -13.92 1.55 1.53
CA VAL A 62 -14.96 1.47 0.49
C VAL A 62 -16.35 1.65 1.09
N VAL A 63 -16.58 1.01 2.24
CA VAL A 63 -17.87 1.00 2.95
C VAL A 63 -17.61 1.18 4.44
N SER A 64 -18.53 1.81 5.16
CA SER A 64 -18.53 1.83 6.62
C SER A 64 -19.80 1.17 7.14
N VAL A 65 -19.66 0.27 8.11
CA VAL A 65 -20.75 -0.43 8.78
C VAL A 65 -20.63 -0.12 10.28
N GLY A 66 -21.48 0.76 10.78
CA GLY A 66 -21.29 1.31 12.13
C GLY A 66 -19.92 1.96 12.27
N ASP A 67 -19.13 1.50 13.23
CA ASP A 67 -17.76 1.96 13.48
C ASP A 67 -16.69 1.22 12.64
N HIS A 68 -17.08 0.16 11.94
CA HIS A 68 -16.18 -0.65 11.11
C HIS A 68 -15.96 0.01 9.75
N LYS A 69 -14.67 0.14 9.37
CA LYS A 69 -14.25 0.63 8.07
C LYS A 69 -13.81 -0.56 7.22
N VAL A 70 -14.63 -0.90 6.23
CA VAL A 70 -14.34 -1.99 5.30
C VAL A 70 -13.35 -1.49 4.25
N SER A 71 -12.17 -2.06 4.24
CA SER A 71 -11.13 -1.75 3.26
C SER A 71 -11.45 -2.35 1.88
N THR A 72 -10.76 -1.86 0.83
CA THR A 72 -10.87 -2.45 -0.52
C THR A 72 -10.54 -3.95 -0.51
N THR A 73 -9.57 -4.37 0.29
CA THR A 73 -9.19 -5.79 0.40
C THR A 73 -10.31 -6.63 1.00
N GLU A 74 -10.92 -6.17 2.10
CA GLU A 74 -12.04 -6.84 2.76
C GLU A 74 -13.28 -6.83 1.87
N PHE A 75 -13.59 -5.71 1.23
CA PHE A 75 -14.70 -5.62 0.29
C PHE A 75 -14.55 -6.62 -0.87
N ASN A 76 -13.34 -6.76 -1.40
CA ASN A 76 -13.04 -7.72 -2.45
C ASN A 76 -13.22 -9.19 -1.99
N TYR A 77 -13.02 -9.49 -0.70
CA TYR A 77 -13.35 -10.79 -0.15
C TYR A 77 -14.85 -11.08 -0.26
N PHE A 78 -15.71 -10.14 0.16
CA PHE A 78 -17.16 -10.28 0.05
C PHE A 78 -17.62 -10.32 -1.41
N TYR A 79 -17.06 -9.48 -2.27
CA TYR A 79 -17.36 -9.47 -3.71
C TYR A 79 -17.04 -10.81 -4.38
N ARG A 80 -15.89 -11.38 -4.09
CA ARG A 80 -15.50 -12.71 -4.58
C ARG A 80 -16.39 -13.80 -3.98
N GLY A 81 -16.81 -13.66 -2.74
CA GLY A 81 -17.75 -14.55 -2.09
C GLY A 81 -19.09 -14.57 -2.82
N ALA A 82 -19.66 -13.42 -3.14
CA ALA A 82 -20.88 -13.29 -3.92
C ALA A 82 -20.75 -13.92 -5.31
N LEU A 83 -19.67 -13.63 -6.02
CA LEU A 83 -19.38 -14.20 -7.34
C LEU A 83 -19.25 -15.73 -7.27
N ASN A 84 -18.48 -16.24 -6.31
CA ASN A 84 -18.30 -17.70 -6.12
C ASN A 84 -19.62 -18.40 -5.77
N SER A 85 -20.52 -17.72 -5.04
CA SER A 85 -21.86 -18.26 -4.74
C SER A 85 -22.66 -18.49 -6.02
N ILE A 86 -22.62 -17.54 -6.96
CA ILE A 86 -23.26 -17.69 -8.28
C ILE A 86 -22.63 -18.85 -9.05
N TYR A 87 -21.30 -18.90 -9.14
CA TYR A 87 -20.60 -19.99 -9.82
C TYR A 87 -20.90 -21.36 -9.19
N SER A 88 -20.96 -21.45 -7.87
CA SER A 88 -21.27 -22.70 -7.17
C SER A 88 -22.70 -23.16 -7.38
N THR A 89 -23.65 -22.21 -7.47
CA THR A 89 -25.06 -22.48 -7.63
C THR A 89 -25.39 -22.88 -9.06
N TYR A 90 -24.88 -22.19 -10.03
CA TYR A 90 -25.27 -22.36 -11.44
C TYR A 90 -24.22 -23.13 -12.27
N GLY A 91 -22.97 -23.21 -11.84
CA GLY A 91 -21.92 -24.00 -12.50
C GLY A 91 -21.85 -23.75 -13.99
N SER A 92 -21.97 -24.81 -14.78
CA SER A 92 -21.95 -24.70 -16.24
C SER A 92 -23.18 -23.97 -16.84
N TYR A 93 -24.19 -23.69 -16.06
CA TYR A 93 -25.41 -22.96 -16.49
C TYR A 93 -25.28 -21.44 -16.34
N ILE A 94 -24.11 -20.93 -15.92
CA ILE A 94 -23.88 -19.50 -15.67
C ILE A 94 -24.18 -18.63 -16.89
N SER A 95 -23.94 -19.15 -18.09
CA SER A 95 -24.24 -18.47 -19.35
C SER A 95 -25.76 -18.25 -19.58
N LEU A 96 -26.62 -19.06 -18.94
CA LEU A 96 -28.08 -18.86 -18.99
C LEU A 96 -28.53 -17.64 -18.19
N LEU A 97 -27.68 -17.17 -17.26
CA LEU A 97 -27.88 -15.91 -16.54
C LEU A 97 -27.43 -14.69 -17.36
N GLY A 98 -26.87 -14.90 -18.55
CA GLY A 98 -26.29 -13.85 -19.37
C GLY A 98 -24.87 -13.46 -18.97
N ILE A 99 -24.20 -14.26 -18.11
CA ILE A 99 -22.81 -14.01 -17.74
C ILE A 99 -21.88 -14.69 -18.75
N ASP A 100 -21.06 -13.88 -19.42
CA ASP A 100 -19.94 -14.34 -20.25
C ASP A 100 -18.64 -14.24 -19.43
N THR A 101 -17.99 -15.39 -19.24
CA THR A 101 -16.75 -15.48 -18.48
C THR A 101 -15.52 -14.84 -19.15
N SER A 102 -15.65 -14.47 -20.42
CA SER A 102 -14.58 -13.83 -21.22
C SER A 102 -14.69 -12.30 -21.24
N THR A 103 -15.81 -11.76 -20.79
CA THR A 103 -16.09 -10.31 -20.76
C THR A 103 -16.08 -9.78 -19.31
N PRO A 104 -15.52 -8.58 -19.04
CA PRO A 104 -15.59 -7.95 -17.72
C PRO A 104 -17.04 -7.76 -17.25
N LEU A 105 -17.30 -7.96 -15.95
CA LEU A 105 -18.65 -7.93 -15.39
C LEU A 105 -19.28 -6.53 -15.37
N ASP A 106 -18.47 -5.49 -15.43
CA ASP A 106 -18.89 -4.09 -15.54
C ASP A 106 -19.29 -3.70 -16.98
N GLU A 107 -18.99 -4.55 -17.96
CA GLU A 107 -19.41 -4.39 -19.35
C GLU A 107 -20.64 -5.25 -19.68
N GLN A 108 -21.12 -6.06 -18.73
CA GLN A 108 -22.24 -6.98 -18.93
C GLN A 108 -23.49 -6.47 -18.22
N SER A 109 -24.58 -6.27 -18.98
CA SER A 109 -25.86 -5.84 -18.44
C SER A 109 -26.46 -6.88 -17.51
N TYR A 110 -27.03 -6.44 -16.39
CA TYR A 110 -27.76 -7.28 -15.45
C TYR A 110 -29.23 -7.35 -15.86
N ALA A 111 -29.74 -8.54 -16.14
CA ALA A 111 -31.11 -8.75 -16.60
C ALA A 111 -32.08 -9.15 -15.47
N GLY A 112 -31.61 -9.25 -14.21
CA GLY A 112 -32.43 -9.73 -13.09
C GLY A 112 -33.37 -8.68 -12.48
N SER A 113 -33.06 -7.39 -12.63
CA SER A 113 -33.92 -6.28 -12.19
C SER A 113 -33.43 -4.97 -12.82
N ASP A 114 -34.29 -3.94 -12.78
CA ASP A 114 -33.96 -2.58 -13.25
C ASP A 114 -33.16 -1.77 -12.20
N GLU A 115 -32.76 -2.39 -11.08
CA GLU A 115 -32.04 -1.73 -9.99
C GLU A 115 -30.55 -1.62 -10.29
N TYR A 116 -30.00 -2.54 -11.09
CA TYR A 116 -28.59 -2.61 -11.42
C TYR A 116 -28.38 -2.56 -12.94
N ASP A 117 -27.44 -1.74 -13.37
CA ASP A 117 -27.09 -1.64 -14.79
C ASP A 117 -26.22 -2.82 -15.24
N THR A 118 -25.31 -3.26 -14.37
CA THR A 118 -24.32 -4.30 -14.70
C THR A 118 -24.29 -5.43 -13.65
N TRP A 119 -23.67 -6.55 -14.05
CA TRP A 119 -23.36 -7.63 -13.11
C TRP A 119 -22.40 -7.19 -12.01
N ALA A 120 -21.49 -6.27 -12.31
CA ALA A 120 -20.56 -5.71 -11.32
C ALA A 120 -21.33 -4.92 -10.25
N ASP A 121 -22.34 -4.13 -10.62
CA ASP A 121 -23.17 -3.36 -9.68
C ASP A 121 -23.96 -4.28 -8.75
N PHE A 122 -24.62 -5.29 -9.29
CA PHE A 122 -25.34 -6.30 -8.50
C PHE A 122 -24.42 -7.01 -7.50
N LEU A 123 -23.23 -7.44 -7.96
CA LEU A 123 -22.26 -8.11 -7.09
C LEU A 123 -21.68 -7.18 -6.03
N ALA A 124 -21.48 -5.91 -6.36
CA ALA A 124 -21.00 -4.90 -5.40
C ALA A 124 -22.04 -4.67 -4.29
N ASP A 125 -23.32 -4.58 -4.63
CA ASP A 125 -24.39 -4.45 -3.62
C ASP A 125 -24.56 -5.71 -2.78
N SER A 126 -24.48 -6.89 -3.40
CA SER A 126 -24.47 -8.18 -2.69
C SER A 126 -23.27 -8.29 -1.72
N ALA A 127 -22.10 -7.82 -2.13
CA ALA A 127 -20.91 -7.76 -1.28
C ALA A 127 -21.08 -6.81 -0.10
N LYS A 128 -21.67 -5.63 -0.35
CA LYS A 128 -21.99 -4.66 0.69
C LYS A 128 -22.96 -5.23 1.71
N THR A 129 -24.04 -5.87 1.27
CA THR A 129 -25.01 -6.53 2.14
C THR A 129 -24.32 -7.60 2.99
N SER A 130 -23.51 -8.46 2.37
CA SER A 130 -22.75 -9.49 3.11
C SER A 130 -21.79 -8.91 4.14
N ALA A 131 -21.15 -7.79 3.85
CA ALA A 131 -20.29 -7.09 4.80
C ALA A 131 -21.11 -6.53 5.98
N VAL A 132 -22.26 -5.90 5.70
CA VAL A 132 -23.16 -5.40 6.74
C VAL A 132 -23.63 -6.51 7.66
N ASP A 133 -24.07 -7.64 7.10
CA ASP A 133 -24.51 -8.81 7.86
C ASP A 133 -23.39 -9.37 8.74
N ALA A 134 -22.20 -9.54 8.18
CA ALA A 134 -21.04 -10.07 8.90
C ALA A 134 -20.65 -9.19 10.10
N TYR A 135 -20.54 -7.87 9.90
CA TYR A 135 -20.20 -6.97 11.00
C TYR A 135 -21.32 -6.79 12.01
N THR A 136 -22.59 -6.84 11.57
CA THR A 136 -23.73 -6.82 12.50
C THR A 136 -23.72 -8.05 13.42
N VAL A 137 -23.45 -9.23 12.85
CA VAL A 137 -23.32 -10.48 13.65
C VAL A 137 -22.13 -10.41 14.58
N TYR A 138 -20.99 -9.89 14.10
CA TYR A 138 -19.79 -9.69 14.90
C TYR A 138 -20.07 -8.78 16.12
N ASP A 139 -20.70 -7.62 15.90
CA ASP A 139 -21.02 -6.67 16.97
C ASP A 139 -21.95 -7.30 18.01
N LYS A 140 -22.96 -8.02 17.55
CA LYS A 140 -23.88 -8.76 18.44
C LYS A 140 -23.16 -9.84 19.25
N ALA A 141 -22.21 -10.54 18.66
CA ALA A 141 -21.41 -11.52 19.36
C ALA A 141 -20.54 -10.87 20.45
N VAL A 142 -19.89 -9.74 20.13
CA VAL A 142 -19.09 -8.97 21.08
C VAL A 142 -19.96 -8.42 22.22
N GLU A 143 -21.14 -7.85 21.92
CA GLU A 143 -22.11 -7.39 22.93
C GLU A 143 -22.55 -8.52 23.85
N ALA A 144 -22.69 -9.75 23.34
CA ALA A 144 -23.03 -10.94 24.10
C ALA A 144 -21.84 -11.53 24.90
N GLY A 145 -20.65 -10.94 24.82
CA GLY A 145 -19.46 -11.35 25.55
C GLY A 145 -18.65 -12.45 24.86
N PHE A 146 -18.92 -12.76 23.58
CA PHE A 146 -18.08 -13.68 22.82
C PHE A 146 -16.78 -13.02 22.43
N SER A 147 -15.66 -13.75 22.54
CA SER A 147 -14.35 -13.36 22.08
C SER A 147 -13.60 -14.59 21.57
N LEU A 148 -12.75 -14.40 20.56
CA LEU A 148 -11.88 -15.47 20.10
C LEU A 148 -10.84 -15.80 21.21
N SER A 149 -10.67 -17.08 21.50
CA SER A 149 -9.60 -17.56 22.35
C SER A 149 -8.23 -17.34 21.69
N ASP A 150 -7.14 -17.43 22.47
CA ASP A 150 -5.80 -17.30 21.90
C ASP A 150 -5.46 -18.47 20.95
N ASP A 151 -6.01 -19.66 21.21
CA ASP A 151 -5.87 -20.83 20.34
C ASP A 151 -6.62 -20.61 19.00
N ASP A 152 -7.83 -20.02 19.03
CA ASP A 152 -8.57 -19.69 17.81
C ASP A 152 -7.82 -18.67 16.97
N LYS A 153 -7.25 -17.62 17.58
CA LYS A 153 -6.44 -16.62 16.88
C LYS A 153 -5.21 -17.23 16.23
N ALA A 154 -4.49 -18.09 16.95
CA ALA A 154 -3.31 -18.78 16.43
C ALA A 154 -3.61 -19.76 15.29
N SER A 155 -4.87 -20.20 15.16
CA SER A 155 -5.29 -21.09 14.06
C SER A 155 -5.66 -20.34 12.77
N ILE A 156 -5.79 -19.00 12.83
CA ILE A 156 -6.17 -18.13 11.70
C ILE A 156 -4.93 -17.53 11.01
N ASP A 157 -3.80 -17.39 11.73
CA ASP A 157 -2.52 -16.89 11.23
C ASP A 157 -1.74 -18.00 10.46
#